data_76f8a61fc93d52919e274e2487b31d21
#
_entry.id   76f8a61fc93d52919e274e2487b31d21
#
_cell.length_a   1.000
_cell.length_b   1.000
_cell.length_c   1.000
_cell.angle_alpha   90.00
_cell.angle_beta   90.00
_cell.angle_gamma   90.00
#
_symmetry.space_group_name_H-M   'P 1'
#
loop_
_entity.id
_entity.type
_entity.pdbx_description
1 polymer ?
#
loop_
_entity_poly.entity_id
_entity_poly.type
_entity_poly.pdbx_seq_one_letter_code
_entity_poly.pdbx_strand_id
1 'polypeptide(L)'
;SEVVFAVLPDLGFTKKAGEIAAQHGHEVLIHVPMQPLSTSEKPGKNYIKADSTPQEISSLLTDFHAQLPMAMGANNHMGSAVTASRDAMTAVLNQLHAAGLVFVDSATTAESVGPSLARTLGYPALKRDIFLDVPDNTDATLASKISSLGKYKGRSQPVVIITHCHNRTKLEAL
;
A
#
# COMPACT_ATOMS: atom_id res chain seq x y z
N SER A 1 -2.56 -14.39 -10.37
CA SER A 1 -1.46 -14.49 -9.41
C SER A 1 -1.96 -14.05 -8.04
N GLU A 2 -1.56 -14.77 -7.00
CA GLU A 2 -1.89 -14.38 -5.61
C GLU A 2 -0.88 -13.37 -5.03
N VAL A 3 0.21 -13.10 -5.76
CA VAL A 3 1.27 -12.17 -5.36
C VAL A 3 1.12 -10.88 -6.14
N VAL A 4 1.00 -9.77 -5.40
CA VAL A 4 0.88 -8.40 -5.92
C VAL A 4 2.13 -7.61 -5.50
N PHE A 5 2.74 -6.89 -6.42
CA PHE A 5 3.92 -6.07 -6.13
C PHE A 5 3.55 -4.61 -5.91
N ALA A 6 3.81 -4.10 -4.71
CA ALA A 6 3.69 -2.67 -4.40
C ALA A 6 5.03 -1.98 -4.63
N VAL A 7 5.09 -1.09 -5.62
CA VAL A 7 6.32 -0.46 -6.09
C VAL A 7 6.36 1.01 -5.70
N LEU A 8 7.44 1.42 -5.01
CA LEU A 8 7.68 2.82 -4.65
C LEU A 8 7.97 3.67 -5.90
N PRO A 9 7.31 4.83 -6.08
CA PRO A 9 7.68 5.79 -7.11
C PRO A 9 8.99 6.52 -6.78
N ASP A 10 9.48 7.28 -7.73
CA ASP A 10 10.65 8.17 -7.61
C ASP A 10 11.99 7.49 -7.25
N LEU A 11 12.10 6.19 -7.50
CA LEU A 11 13.35 5.44 -7.35
C LEU A 11 13.94 5.08 -8.72
N GLY A 12 15.26 4.83 -8.75
CA GLY A 12 15.95 4.52 -10.01
C GLY A 12 15.45 3.28 -10.75
N PHE A 13 14.78 2.36 -10.05
CA PHE A 13 14.25 1.13 -10.64
C PHE A 13 12.73 1.03 -10.61
N THR A 14 12.01 2.08 -10.24
CA THR A 14 10.53 2.08 -10.12
C THR A 14 9.86 1.49 -11.37
N LYS A 15 10.11 2.11 -12.53
CA LYS A 15 9.50 1.70 -13.80
C LYS A 15 9.88 0.27 -14.16
N LYS A 16 11.16 -0.06 -14.08
CA LYS A 16 11.67 -1.41 -14.42
C LYS A 16 11.09 -2.49 -13.50
N ALA A 17 10.95 -2.23 -12.22
CA ALA A 17 10.35 -3.17 -11.27
C ALA A 17 8.87 -3.44 -11.60
N GLY A 18 8.09 -2.40 -11.89
CA GLY A 18 6.70 -2.54 -12.31
C GLY A 18 6.57 -3.31 -13.64
N GLU A 19 7.40 -2.99 -14.63
CA GLU A 19 7.42 -3.68 -15.91
C GLU A 19 7.75 -5.17 -15.77
N ILE A 20 8.76 -5.53 -14.98
CA ILE A 20 9.13 -6.93 -14.72
C ILE A 20 7.99 -7.68 -14.03
N ALA A 21 7.38 -7.11 -12.99
CA ALA A 21 6.26 -7.73 -12.31
C ALA A 21 5.10 -8.01 -13.28
N ALA A 22 4.70 -7.02 -14.07
CA ALA A 22 3.63 -7.16 -15.06
C ALA A 22 3.97 -8.18 -16.17
N GLN A 23 5.21 -8.21 -16.66
CA GLN A 23 5.67 -9.18 -17.68
C GLN A 23 5.60 -10.62 -17.16
N HIS A 24 5.73 -10.83 -15.85
CA HIS A 24 5.60 -12.15 -15.22
C HIS A 24 4.16 -12.45 -14.75
N GLY A 25 3.19 -11.64 -15.15
CA GLY A 25 1.78 -11.88 -14.86
C GLY A 25 1.35 -11.49 -13.44
N HIS A 26 2.15 -10.69 -12.74
CA HIS A 26 1.80 -10.17 -11.43
C HIS A 26 1.10 -8.82 -11.52
N GLU A 27 0.15 -8.61 -10.64
CA GLU A 27 -0.48 -7.31 -10.45
C GLU A 27 0.47 -6.33 -9.76
N VAL A 28 0.33 -5.05 -10.09
CA VAL A 28 1.17 -3.97 -9.56
C VAL A 28 0.31 -2.95 -8.83
N LEU A 29 0.76 -2.51 -7.66
CA LEU A 29 0.23 -1.36 -6.93
C LEU A 29 1.28 -0.25 -6.89
N ILE A 30 0.82 0.98 -6.86
CA ILE A 30 1.64 2.14 -6.51
C ILE A 30 1.79 2.13 -4.99
N HIS A 31 3.02 1.97 -4.46
CA HIS A 31 3.30 2.11 -3.04
C HIS A 31 3.47 3.58 -2.70
N VAL A 32 2.35 4.27 -2.45
CA VAL A 32 2.28 5.74 -2.37
C VAL A 32 2.95 6.24 -1.09
N PRO A 33 4.03 7.04 -1.19
CA PRO A 33 4.65 7.64 -0.02
C PRO A 33 3.70 8.65 0.64
N MET A 34 3.46 8.47 1.94
CA MET A 34 2.55 9.29 2.73
C MET A 34 3.15 9.63 4.09
N GLN A 35 2.88 10.82 4.59
CA GLN A 35 3.39 11.32 5.86
C GLN A 35 3.03 10.42 7.03
N PRO A 36 4.02 9.94 7.83
CA PRO A 36 3.79 9.27 9.09
C PRO A 36 3.52 10.27 10.23
N LEU A 37 2.99 9.78 11.35
CA LEU A 37 2.91 10.55 12.59
C LEU A 37 4.30 10.82 13.19
N SER A 38 5.24 9.89 12.98
CA SER A 38 6.64 10.10 13.38
C SER A 38 7.28 11.17 12.51
N THR A 39 7.98 12.11 13.11
CA THR A 39 8.74 13.15 12.41
C THR A 39 10.18 12.77 12.10
N SER A 40 10.65 11.63 12.62
CA SER A 40 12.03 11.15 12.45
C SER A 40 12.28 10.49 11.09
N GLU A 41 11.24 10.08 10.39
CA GLU A 41 11.33 9.34 9.13
C GLU A 41 10.64 10.09 7.99
N LYS A 42 11.26 10.03 6.80
CA LYS A 42 10.68 10.56 5.57
C LYS A 42 10.27 9.41 4.65
N PRO A 43 9.03 9.41 4.15
CA PRO A 43 8.53 8.32 3.31
C PRO A 43 9.11 8.30 1.89
N GLY A 44 9.85 9.34 1.50
CA GLY A 44 10.44 9.46 0.17
C GLY A 44 10.76 10.92 -0.18
N LYS A 45 11.16 11.14 -1.43
CA LYS A 45 11.45 12.49 -1.97
C LYS A 45 10.17 13.31 -2.09
N ASN A 46 9.18 12.75 -2.77
CA ASN A 46 7.85 13.32 -2.94
C ASN A 46 6.86 12.44 -2.19
N TYR A 47 5.98 13.03 -1.39
CA TYR A 47 5.00 12.30 -0.60
C TYR A 47 3.79 13.17 -0.26
N ILE A 48 2.66 12.53 -0.05
CA ILE A 48 1.42 13.17 0.39
C ILE A 48 1.55 13.51 1.89
N LYS A 49 1.21 14.76 2.24
CA LYS A 49 1.13 15.21 3.64
C LYS A 49 -0.33 15.22 4.11
N ALA A 50 -0.54 15.22 5.41
CA ALA A 50 -1.89 15.28 5.99
C ALA A 50 -2.59 16.63 5.74
N ASP A 51 -1.81 17.69 5.48
CA ASP A 51 -2.26 19.05 5.12
C ASP A 51 -2.13 19.36 3.61
N SER A 52 -1.78 18.40 2.78
CA SER A 52 -1.74 18.59 1.32
C SER A 52 -3.11 18.94 0.77
N THR A 53 -3.13 19.91 -0.11
CA THR A 53 -4.35 20.31 -0.83
C THR A 53 -4.80 19.19 -1.79
N PRO A 54 -6.10 19.13 -2.17
CA PRO A 54 -6.57 18.17 -3.17
C PRO A 54 -5.81 18.25 -4.50
N GLN A 55 -5.37 19.44 -4.90
CA GLN A 55 -4.60 19.67 -6.14
C GLN A 55 -3.19 19.05 -6.03
N GLU A 56 -2.51 19.24 -4.90
CA GLU A 56 -1.19 18.62 -4.65
C GLU A 56 -1.29 17.09 -4.63
N ILE A 57 -2.32 16.56 -3.97
CA ILE A 57 -2.58 15.11 -3.94
C ILE A 57 -2.84 14.58 -5.34
N SER A 58 -3.68 15.27 -6.13
CA SER A 58 -3.99 14.88 -7.50
C SER A 58 -2.74 14.90 -8.39
N SER A 59 -1.91 15.93 -8.29
CA SER A 59 -0.65 16.04 -9.05
C SER A 59 0.29 14.89 -8.70
N LEU A 60 0.54 14.66 -7.41
CA LEU A 60 1.43 13.58 -6.96
C LEU A 60 0.95 12.19 -7.42
N LEU A 61 -0.33 11.89 -7.25
CA LEU A 61 -0.88 10.59 -7.66
C LEU A 61 -0.84 10.39 -9.18
N THR A 62 -1.06 11.46 -9.95
CA THR A 62 -0.93 11.44 -11.41
C THR A 62 0.51 11.16 -11.82
N ASP A 63 1.48 11.84 -11.21
CA ASP A 63 2.91 11.66 -11.49
C ASP A 63 3.40 10.25 -11.11
N PHE A 64 2.92 9.71 -9.99
CA PHE A 64 3.24 8.35 -9.56
C PHE A 64 2.63 7.31 -10.48
N HIS A 65 1.38 7.50 -10.91
CA HIS A 65 0.72 6.61 -11.86
C HIS A 65 1.39 6.65 -13.24
N ALA A 66 1.86 7.80 -13.69
CA ALA A 66 2.63 7.92 -14.94
C ALA A 66 3.94 7.12 -14.92
N GLN A 67 4.55 6.90 -13.74
CA GLN A 67 5.72 6.04 -13.58
C GLN A 67 5.38 4.54 -13.60
N LEU A 68 4.14 4.19 -13.20
CA LEU A 68 3.64 2.82 -13.08
C LEU A 68 2.28 2.67 -13.78
N PRO A 69 2.21 2.86 -15.11
CA PRO A 69 0.94 2.87 -15.85
C PRO A 69 0.22 1.50 -15.87
N MET A 70 0.92 0.42 -15.49
CA MET A 70 0.36 -0.91 -15.34
C MET A 70 -0.31 -1.15 -13.98
N ALA A 71 -0.22 -0.19 -13.04
CA ALA A 71 -0.78 -0.37 -11.71
C ALA A 71 -2.31 -0.44 -11.76
N MET A 72 -2.88 -1.40 -11.03
CA MET A 72 -4.31 -1.56 -10.87
C MET A 72 -4.87 -0.95 -9.58
N GLY A 73 -3.98 -0.45 -8.73
CA GLY A 73 -4.34 0.15 -7.45
C GLY A 73 -3.17 0.81 -6.77
N ALA A 74 -3.39 1.24 -5.54
CA ALA A 74 -2.39 1.87 -4.70
C ALA A 74 -2.53 1.43 -3.25
N ASN A 75 -1.42 1.38 -2.52
CA ASN A 75 -1.41 1.24 -1.08
C ASN A 75 -0.49 2.30 -0.44
N ASN A 76 -0.68 2.58 0.84
CA ASN A 76 0.15 3.58 1.52
C ASN A 76 1.48 2.99 1.99
N HIS A 77 2.59 3.68 1.64
CA HIS A 77 3.89 3.55 2.29
C HIS A 77 3.92 4.49 3.49
N MET A 78 4.15 3.94 4.70
CA MET A 78 3.95 4.70 5.95
C MET A 78 2.53 5.29 6.01
N GLY A 79 2.39 6.59 6.22
CA GLY A 79 1.14 7.31 6.02
C GLY A 79 0.20 7.34 7.22
N SER A 80 0.68 7.05 8.43
CA SER A 80 -0.19 7.05 9.62
C SER A 80 -0.85 8.40 9.90
N ALA A 81 -0.23 9.54 9.52
CA ALA A 81 -0.85 10.85 9.61
C ALA A 81 -1.89 11.09 8.52
N VAL A 82 -1.58 10.70 7.27
CA VAL A 82 -2.47 10.90 6.11
C VAL A 82 -3.70 10.01 6.22
N THR A 83 -3.52 8.72 6.52
CA THR A 83 -4.63 7.76 6.58
C THR A 83 -5.59 8.04 7.75
N ALA A 84 -5.14 8.78 8.79
CA ALA A 84 -5.99 9.28 9.86
C ALA A 84 -6.72 10.60 9.50
N SER A 85 -6.27 11.33 8.47
CA SER A 85 -6.88 12.58 8.01
C SER A 85 -8.05 12.30 7.06
N ARG A 86 -9.27 12.67 7.47
CA ARG A 86 -10.46 12.48 6.63
C ARG A 86 -10.37 13.28 5.33
N ASP A 87 -9.90 14.53 5.41
CA ASP A 87 -9.84 15.41 4.25
C ASP A 87 -8.81 14.94 3.23
N ALA A 88 -7.59 14.62 3.69
CA ALA A 88 -6.54 14.07 2.84
C ALA A 88 -6.97 12.73 2.20
N MET A 89 -7.55 11.82 2.98
CA MET A 89 -8.01 10.52 2.46
C MET A 89 -9.20 10.66 1.51
N THR A 90 -10.07 11.65 1.70
CA THR A 90 -11.15 11.94 0.73
C THR A 90 -10.54 12.32 -0.63
N ALA A 91 -9.55 13.21 -0.64
CA ALA A 91 -8.87 13.62 -1.88
C ALA A 91 -8.11 12.45 -2.52
N VAL A 92 -7.39 11.64 -1.73
CA VAL A 92 -6.68 10.44 -2.21
C VAL A 92 -7.66 9.46 -2.85
N LEU A 93 -8.73 9.10 -2.16
CA LEU A 93 -9.70 8.11 -2.64
C LEU A 93 -10.43 8.59 -3.90
N ASN A 94 -10.82 9.87 -3.97
CA ASN A 94 -11.44 10.44 -5.15
C ASN A 94 -10.50 10.39 -6.37
N GLN A 95 -9.22 10.73 -6.18
CA GLN A 95 -8.24 10.69 -7.27
C GLN A 95 -7.96 9.25 -7.73
N LEU A 96 -7.78 8.31 -6.81
CA LEU A 96 -7.59 6.91 -7.16
C LEU A 96 -8.80 6.33 -7.90
N HIS A 97 -10.00 6.62 -7.42
CA HIS A 97 -11.23 6.17 -8.08
C HIS A 97 -11.39 6.76 -9.49
N ALA A 98 -11.11 8.05 -9.66
CA ALA A 98 -11.13 8.71 -10.98
C ALA A 98 -10.12 8.09 -11.97
N ALA A 99 -9.00 7.57 -11.46
CA ALA A 99 -7.99 6.85 -12.23
C ALA A 99 -8.31 5.35 -12.43
N GLY A 100 -9.42 4.83 -11.89
CA GLY A 100 -9.77 3.41 -11.94
C GLY A 100 -8.94 2.52 -11.01
N LEU A 101 -8.28 3.10 -10.00
CA LEU A 101 -7.37 2.41 -9.10
C LEU A 101 -8.05 2.02 -7.79
N VAL A 102 -7.82 0.78 -7.33
CA VAL A 102 -8.28 0.28 -6.03
C VAL A 102 -7.35 0.76 -4.91
N PHE A 103 -7.89 1.10 -3.75
CA PHE A 103 -7.08 1.42 -2.57
C PHE A 103 -6.92 0.21 -1.65
N VAL A 104 -5.68 -0.06 -1.23
CA VAL A 104 -5.34 -1.07 -0.21
C VAL A 104 -4.70 -0.37 0.99
N ASP A 105 -5.42 -0.31 2.10
CA ASP A 105 -4.90 0.28 3.33
C ASP A 105 -3.88 -0.65 3.99
N SER A 106 -2.63 -0.20 4.06
CA SER A 106 -1.54 -0.92 4.75
C SER A 106 -1.73 -0.93 6.28
N ALA A 107 -2.74 -0.22 6.80
CA ALA A 107 -3.12 -0.16 8.21
C ALA A 107 -1.93 0.15 9.14
N THR A 108 -1.22 1.23 8.84
CA THR A 108 -0.06 1.71 9.61
C THR A 108 -0.45 2.45 10.90
N THR A 109 -1.75 2.69 11.08
CA THR A 109 -2.36 3.21 12.32
C THR A 109 -3.73 2.59 12.53
N ALA A 110 -4.14 2.45 13.80
CA ALA A 110 -5.50 2.03 14.15
C ALA A 110 -6.55 3.09 13.78
N GLU A 111 -6.13 4.36 13.71
CA GLU A 111 -6.97 5.53 13.44
C GLU A 111 -7.23 5.75 11.93
N SER A 112 -6.80 4.82 11.07
CA SER A 112 -7.06 4.95 9.62
C SER A 112 -8.55 5.03 9.33
N VAL A 113 -8.93 6.05 8.57
CA VAL A 113 -10.29 6.26 8.08
C VAL A 113 -10.48 5.71 6.64
N GLY A 114 -9.40 5.28 5.98
CA GLY A 114 -9.39 4.89 4.56
C GLY A 114 -10.51 3.90 4.20
N PRO A 115 -10.56 2.69 4.78
CA PRO A 115 -11.55 1.68 4.40
C PRO A 115 -13.00 2.08 4.72
N SER A 116 -13.23 2.77 5.85
CA SER A 116 -14.58 3.23 6.23
C SER A 116 -15.05 4.36 5.31
N LEU A 117 -14.17 5.27 4.97
CA LEU A 117 -14.45 6.37 4.07
C LEU A 117 -14.70 5.89 2.63
N ALA A 118 -13.86 4.97 2.13
CA ALA A 118 -14.06 4.35 0.82
C ALA A 118 -15.44 3.69 0.72
N ARG A 119 -15.85 2.95 1.75
CA ARG A 119 -17.20 2.35 1.82
C ARG A 119 -18.30 3.40 1.76
N THR A 120 -18.15 4.52 2.47
CA THR A 120 -19.12 5.62 2.46
C THR A 120 -19.23 6.26 1.08
N LEU A 121 -18.10 6.36 0.37
CA LEU A 121 -18.02 6.91 -0.99
C LEU A 121 -18.43 5.91 -2.08
N GLY A 122 -18.66 4.64 -1.74
CA GLY A 122 -18.96 3.57 -2.69
C GLY A 122 -17.76 3.11 -3.52
N TYR A 123 -16.53 3.33 -3.04
CA TYR A 123 -15.30 2.97 -3.72
C TYR A 123 -14.74 1.63 -3.22
N PRO A 124 -14.15 0.81 -4.11
CA PRO A 124 -13.52 -0.44 -3.70
C PRO A 124 -12.26 -0.13 -2.87
N ALA A 125 -12.16 -0.75 -1.71
CA ALA A 125 -10.96 -0.69 -0.89
C ALA A 125 -10.78 -1.98 -0.09
N LEU A 126 -9.54 -2.35 0.13
CA LEU A 126 -9.13 -3.45 0.99
C LEU A 126 -8.33 -2.91 2.18
N LYS A 127 -8.18 -3.73 3.20
CA LYS A 127 -7.36 -3.43 4.36
C LYS A 127 -6.45 -4.61 4.66
N ARG A 128 -5.20 -4.35 5.02
CA ARG A 128 -4.27 -5.37 5.47
C ARG A 128 -4.80 -6.08 6.72
N ASP A 129 -4.76 -7.40 6.69
CA ASP A 129 -5.05 -8.26 7.82
C ASP A 129 -3.79 -8.56 8.65
N ILE A 130 -2.64 -8.76 7.99
CA ILE A 130 -1.41 -9.15 8.68
C ILE A 130 -0.15 -8.60 7.99
N PHE A 131 0.86 -8.22 8.79
CA PHE A 131 2.25 -8.10 8.38
C PHE A 131 3.00 -9.37 8.75
N LEU A 132 3.74 -9.96 7.80
CA LEU A 132 4.56 -11.13 8.08
C LEU A 132 5.87 -10.78 8.78
N ASP A 133 6.42 -9.62 8.51
CA ASP A 133 7.75 -9.18 8.91
C ASP A 133 7.76 -8.02 9.93
N VAL A 134 6.73 -7.95 10.75
CA VAL A 134 6.61 -7.00 11.86
C VAL A 134 6.33 -7.79 13.15
N PRO A 135 7.04 -7.53 14.25
CA PRO A 135 7.93 -6.40 14.55
C PRO A 135 9.35 -6.50 13.98
N ASP A 136 9.77 -7.65 13.50
CA ASP A 136 11.11 -7.88 12.97
C ASP A 136 11.10 -8.90 11.82
N ASN A 137 12.27 -9.07 11.20
CA ASN A 137 12.49 -9.92 10.03
C ASN A 137 13.05 -11.31 10.36
N THR A 138 12.87 -11.80 11.59
CA THR A 138 13.40 -13.10 11.99
C THR A 138 12.54 -14.25 11.45
N ASP A 139 13.17 -15.40 11.22
CA ASP A 139 12.47 -16.64 10.82
C ASP A 139 11.40 -17.03 11.86
N ALA A 140 11.66 -16.77 13.14
CA ALA A 140 10.72 -17.02 14.23
C ALA A 140 9.45 -16.16 14.10
N THR A 141 9.60 -14.87 13.81
CA THR A 141 8.47 -13.97 13.57
C THR A 141 7.69 -14.42 12.35
N LEU A 142 8.36 -14.73 11.24
CA LEU A 142 7.73 -15.20 10.01
C LEU A 142 6.94 -16.50 10.25
N ALA A 143 7.56 -17.51 10.87
CA ALA A 143 6.91 -18.78 11.19
C ALA A 143 5.69 -18.59 12.10
N SER A 144 5.79 -17.75 13.12
CA SER A 144 4.68 -17.43 14.02
C SER A 144 3.51 -16.75 13.27
N LYS A 145 3.80 -15.79 12.38
CA LYS A 145 2.78 -15.11 11.58
C LYS A 145 2.11 -16.08 10.59
N ILE A 146 2.88 -16.90 9.89
CA ILE A 146 2.34 -17.94 8.99
C ILE A 146 1.44 -18.90 9.76
N SER A 147 1.87 -19.40 10.92
CA SER A 147 1.06 -20.27 11.77
C SER A 147 -0.27 -19.60 12.17
N SER A 148 -0.27 -18.28 12.39
CA SER A 148 -1.46 -17.52 12.75
C SER A 148 -2.48 -17.39 11.61
N LEU A 149 -2.10 -17.68 10.36
CA LEU A 149 -3.01 -17.59 9.21
C LEU A 149 -4.16 -18.59 9.30
N GLY A 150 -4.00 -19.67 10.08
CA GLY A 150 -5.06 -20.66 10.33
C GLY A 150 -6.38 -20.06 10.82
N LYS A 151 -6.33 -18.92 11.54
CA LYS A 151 -7.54 -18.19 12.00
C LYS A 151 -8.41 -17.63 10.89
N TYR A 152 -7.86 -17.50 9.68
CA TYR A 152 -8.60 -16.98 8.51
C TYR A 152 -9.20 -18.10 7.65
N LYS A 153 -8.96 -19.37 8.02
CA LYS A 153 -9.49 -20.53 7.28
C LYS A 153 -11.01 -20.49 7.25
N GLY A 154 -11.57 -20.57 6.04
CA GLY A 154 -13.02 -20.50 5.82
C GLY A 154 -13.60 -19.08 5.72
N ARG A 155 -12.78 -18.04 5.79
CA ARG A 155 -13.20 -16.67 5.52
C ARG A 155 -13.59 -16.53 4.04
N SER A 156 -14.76 -15.93 3.77
CA SER A 156 -15.25 -15.68 2.40
C SER A 156 -14.57 -14.50 1.69
N GLN A 157 -14.01 -13.57 2.47
CA GLN A 157 -13.29 -12.41 1.95
C GLN A 157 -11.79 -12.73 1.83
N PRO A 158 -11.08 -12.17 0.84
CA PRO A 158 -9.64 -12.34 0.72
C PRO A 158 -8.91 -11.86 1.97
N VAL A 159 -7.83 -12.54 2.31
CA VAL A 159 -6.92 -12.14 3.39
C VAL A 159 -5.77 -11.37 2.78
N VAL A 160 -5.60 -10.11 3.18
CA VAL A 160 -4.55 -9.24 2.68
C VAL A 160 -3.32 -9.35 3.59
N ILE A 161 -2.26 -9.91 3.04
CA ILE A 161 -0.98 -10.11 3.73
C ILE A 161 0.04 -9.17 3.11
N ILE A 162 0.78 -8.44 3.94
CA ILE A 162 1.88 -7.58 3.50
C ILE A 162 3.20 -8.10 4.06
N THR A 163 4.23 -8.08 3.24
CA THR A 163 5.62 -8.30 3.62
C THR A 163 6.54 -7.44 2.77
N HIS A 164 7.74 -7.11 3.28
CA HIS A 164 8.74 -6.35 2.53
C HIS A 164 9.79 -7.29 1.95
N CYS A 165 10.07 -7.15 0.67
CA CYS A 165 11.08 -7.93 -0.06
C CYS A 165 12.47 -7.30 0.10
N HIS A 166 13.08 -7.39 1.29
CA HIS A 166 14.39 -6.79 1.55
C HIS A 166 15.57 -7.70 1.20
N ASN A 167 15.34 -9.02 1.10
CA ASN A 167 16.38 -9.96 0.77
C ASN A 167 15.82 -11.23 0.11
N ARG A 168 16.71 -11.99 -0.51
CA ARG A 168 16.38 -13.22 -1.25
C ARG A 168 15.80 -14.31 -0.35
N THR A 169 16.34 -14.48 0.85
CA THR A 169 15.90 -15.52 1.80
C THR A 169 14.42 -15.39 2.14
N LYS A 170 13.89 -14.17 2.25
CA LYS A 170 12.46 -13.93 2.46
C LYS A 170 11.60 -14.33 1.29
N LEU A 171 12.07 -14.07 0.06
CA LEU A 171 11.34 -14.45 -1.14
C LEU A 171 11.27 -15.98 -1.29
N GLU A 172 12.30 -16.69 -0.83
CA GLU A 172 12.34 -18.15 -0.86
C GLU A 172 11.47 -18.80 0.23
N ALA A 173 11.10 -18.05 1.28
CA ALA A 173 10.24 -18.49 2.38
C ALA A 173 8.73 -18.25 2.15
N LEU A 174 8.37 -17.46 1.12
CA LEU A 174 6.99 -17.14 0.71
C LEU A 174 6.49 -18.13 -0.35
#